data_350676f491cb1198fbec56ecfc21acb8
#
_entry.id   350676f491cb1198fbec56ecfc21acb8
#
_cell.length_a   1.000
_cell.length_b   1.000
_cell.length_c   1.000
_cell.angle_alpha   90.00
_cell.angle_beta   90.00
_cell.angle_gamma   90.00
#
_symmetry.space_group_name_H-M   'P 1'
#
loop_
_entity.id
_entity.type
_entity.pdbx_description
1 polymer ?
#
loop_
_entity_poly.entity_id
_entity_poly.type
_entity_poly.pdbx_seq_one_letter_code
_entity_poly.pdbx_strand_id
1 'polypeptide(L)'
;TQFELMPMPPEEENKALTWPYWPYKLRTSSSHDEGCTRDFAVATKGFVDDGKGNVKALKAVRLDWKDGKMSEVAGSEFELPCDNAFLAMGFTNPVGTLLDAFGVVKDNRGNASATTDGEGCYATNVAKVYAAGDVRRGQSLVVWAIREGRQAAREVDAFLMGGSTLPR
;
A
#
# COMPACT_ATOMS: atom_id res chain seq x y z
N THR A 1 9.49 -13.41 -14.70
CA THR A 1 8.49 -12.48 -15.27
C THR A 1 7.91 -11.62 -14.17
N GLN A 2 7.73 -10.33 -14.43
CA GLN A 2 7.04 -9.39 -13.56
C GLN A 2 5.80 -8.86 -14.28
N PHE A 3 4.64 -8.99 -13.66
CA PHE A 3 3.40 -8.39 -14.13
C PHE A 3 3.11 -7.10 -13.37
N GLU A 4 2.75 -6.07 -14.13
CA GLU A 4 2.31 -4.78 -13.62
C GLU A 4 0.84 -4.55 -13.97
N LEU A 5 0.03 -4.20 -12.97
CA LEU A 5 -1.40 -3.92 -13.16
C LEU A 5 -1.63 -2.68 -14.02
N MET A 6 -0.77 -1.68 -13.86
CA MET A 6 -0.85 -0.41 -14.58
C MET A 6 -0.31 -0.52 -16.00
N PRO A 7 -0.72 0.37 -16.93
CA PRO A 7 -0.10 0.50 -18.23
C PRO A 7 1.39 0.81 -18.12
N MET A 8 2.15 0.45 -19.14
CA MET A 8 3.57 0.77 -19.20
C MET A 8 3.76 2.30 -19.15
N PRO A 9 4.57 2.80 -18.19
CA PRO A 9 4.93 4.21 -18.18
C PRO A 9 5.69 4.59 -19.47
N PRO A 10 5.65 5.87 -19.88
CA PRO A 10 6.45 6.32 -21.01
C PRO A 10 7.95 6.19 -20.72
N GLU A 11 8.75 5.96 -21.74
CA GLU A 11 10.21 5.84 -21.59
C GLU A 11 10.83 7.15 -21.14
N GLU A 12 10.29 8.28 -21.62
CA GLU A 12 10.75 9.63 -21.28
C GLU A 12 9.70 10.41 -20.50
N GLU A 13 10.17 11.32 -19.66
CA GLU A 13 9.30 12.21 -18.88
C GLU A 13 8.58 13.22 -19.75
N ASN A 14 7.29 13.39 -19.55
CA ASN A 14 6.53 14.53 -20.06
C ASN A 14 6.37 15.60 -18.96
N LYS A 15 7.28 16.56 -18.90
CA LYS A 15 7.29 17.62 -17.90
C LYS A 15 6.02 18.48 -17.90
N ALA A 16 5.38 18.65 -19.04
CA ALA A 16 4.14 19.44 -19.14
C ALA A 16 2.98 18.79 -18.34
N LEU A 17 2.99 17.47 -18.17
CA LEU A 17 1.98 16.73 -17.42
C LEU A 17 2.36 16.45 -15.96
N THR A 18 3.65 16.44 -15.64
CA THR A 18 4.12 15.94 -14.33
C THR A 18 4.69 17.02 -13.42
N TRP A 19 5.24 18.10 -13.97
CA TRP A 19 5.78 19.20 -13.15
C TRP A 19 4.71 19.88 -12.27
N PRO A 20 4.94 20.13 -10.97
CA PRO A 20 6.19 19.94 -10.21
C PRO A 20 6.30 18.58 -9.48
N TYR A 21 5.49 17.62 -9.81
CA TYR A 21 5.46 16.32 -9.18
C TYR A 21 6.60 15.42 -9.67
N TRP A 22 6.71 14.24 -9.05
CA TRP A 22 7.71 13.25 -9.39
C TRP A 22 7.58 12.81 -10.87
N PRO A 23 8.69 12.70 -11.62
CA PRO A 23 8.65 12.32 -13.02
C PRO A 23 7.97 10.97 -13.26
N TYR A 24 6.92 10.94 -14.07
CA TYR A 24 6.26 9.71 -14.50
C TYR A 24 6.96 9.17 -15.73
N LYS A 25 7.80 8.16 -15.54
CA LYS A 25 8.52 7.47 -16.62
C LYS A 25 8.88 6.04 -16.23
N LEU A 26 9.13 5.19 -17.23
CA LEU A 26 9.62 3.84 -17.03
C LEU A 26 10.98 3.88 -16.33
N ARG A 27 11.12 3.09 -15.27
CA ARG A 27 12.35 2.97 -14.50
C ARG A 27 12.80 1.53 -14.47
N THR A 28 14.11 1.34 -14.54
CA THR A 28 14.75 0.03 -14.38
C THR A 28 15.56 0.08 -13.09
N SER A 29 15.55 -1.00 -12.33
CA SER A 29 16.41 -1.19 -11.16
C SER A 29 17.44 -2.27 -11.44
N SER A 30 18.45 -2.40 -10.58
CA SER A 30 19.46 -3.47 -10.67
C SER A 30 18.82 -4.87 -10.69
N SER A 31 17.71 -5.07 -9.97
CA SER A 31 16.98 -6.34 -10.00
C SER A 31 16.40 -6.68 -11.37
N HIS A 32 15.99 -5.67 -12.15
CA HIS A 32 15.54 -5.90 -13.53
C HIS A 32 16.73 -6.23 -14.46
N ASP A 33 17.91 -5.64 -14.21
CA ASP A 33 19.12 -5.86 -15.01
C ASP A 33 19.68 -7.29 -14.84
N GLU A 34 19.36 -7.97 -13.73
CA GLU A 34 19.67 -9.38 -13.52
C GLU A 34 18.92 -10.32 -14.48
N GLY A 35 17.94 -9.82 -15.19
CA GLY A 35 17.15 -10.55 -16.19
C GLY A 35 15.70 -10.72 -15.75
N CYS A 36 14.83 -9.89 -16.31
CA CYS A 36 13.39 -9.91 -16.02
C CYS A 36 12.59 -9.58 -17.29
N THR A 37 11.64 -10.43 -17.64
CA THR A 37 10.59 -10.05 -18.59
C THR A 37 9.53 -9.27 -17.87
N ARG A 38 9.31 -8.02 -18.26
CA ARG A 38 8.27 -7.15 -17.68
C ARG A 38 7.08 -7.07 -18.63
N ASP A 39 5.88 -7.20 -18.07
CA ASP A 39 4.64 -7.13 -18.83
C ASP A 39 3.63 -6.24 -18.07
N PHE A 40 2.94 -5.38 -18.78
CA PHE A 40 2.12 -4.30 -18.23
C PHE A 40 0.66 -4.49 -18.61
N ALA A 41 -0.22 -3.83 -17.85
CA ALA A 41 -1.66 -3.93 -17.99
C ALA A 41 -2.13 -5.40 -17.94
N VAL A 42 -1.66 -6.13 -16.93
CA VAL A 42 -1.97 -7.53 -16.68
C VAL A 42 -2.52 -7.71 -15.27
N ALA A 43 -3.67 -8.35 -15.14
CA ALA A 43 -4.23 -8.74 -13.85
C ALA A 43 -4.08 -10.25 -13.63
N THR A 44 -3.72 -10.62 -12.41
CA THR A 44 -3.73 -12.01 -11.95
C THR A 44 -5.15 -12.41 -11.59
N LYS A 45 -5.66 -13.50 -12.17
CA LYS A 45 -6.99 -14.07 -11.89
C LYS A 45 -6.93 -15.18 -10.82
N GLY A 46 -5.80 -15.87 -10.71
CA GLY A 46 -5.63 -16.97 -9.77
C GLY A 46 -4.42 -17.83 -10.07
N PHE A 47 -4.34 -18.92 -9.34
CA PHE A 47 -3.24 -19.89 -9.46
C PHE A 47 -3.79 -21.26 -9.83
N VAL A 48 -3.01 -22.02 -10.57
CA VAL A 48 -3.28 -23.42 -10.89
C VAL A 48 -2.44 -24.29 -9.95
N ASP A 49 -3.11 -25.20 -9.25
CA ASP A 49 -2.49 -26.18 -8.37
C ASP A 49 -2.01 -27.40 -9.17
N ASP A 50 -0.90 -28.02 -8.77
CA ASP A 50 -0.40 -29.25 -9.33
C ASP A 50 -1.06 -30.53 -8.75
N GLY A 51 -2.02 -30.37 -7.84
CA GLY A 51 -2.69 -31.43 -7.10
C GLY A 51 -1.90 -31.94 -5.88
N LYS A 52 -0.76 -31.32 -5.57
CA LYS A 52 0.11 -31.65 -4.42
C LYS A 52 0.32 -30.45 -3.48
N GLY A 53 -0.40 -29.36 -3.72
CA GLY A 53 -0.29 -28.13 -2.93
C GLY A 53 0.80 -27.17 -3.39
N ASN A 54 1.36 -27.37 -4.61
CA ASN A 54 2.30 -26.42 -5.19
C ASN A 54 1.65 -25.68 -6.35
N VAL A 55 2.12 -24.44 -6.61
CA VAL A 55 1.70 -23.70 -7.77
C VAL A 55 2.32 -24.31 -9.03
N LYS A 56 1.51 -24.46 -10.09
CA LYS A 56 1.92 -24.97 -11.41
C LYS A 56 1.90 -23.89 -12.48
N ALA A 57 0.97 -22.98 -12.37
CA ALA A 57 0.82 -21.86 -13.30
C ALA A 57 0.05 -20.72 -12.64
N LEU A 58 0.21 -19.53 -13.22
CA LEU A 58 -0.56 -18.34 -12.91
C LEU A 58 -1.54 -18.07 -14.05
N LYS A 59 -2.81 -17.81 -13.70
CA LYS A 59 -3.83 -17.34 -14.63
C LYS A 59 -3.87 -15.84 -14.65
N ALA A 60 -3.82 -15.25 -15.83
CA ALA A 60 -3.80 -13.80 -16.02
C ALA A 60 -4.72 -13.36 -17.15
N VAL A 61 -5.03 -12.08 -17.19
CA VAL A 61 -5.84 -11.45 -18.24
C VAL A 61 -5.26 -10.08 -18.58
N ARG A 62 -5.36 -9.68 -19.84
CA ARG A 62 -4.99 -8.33 -20.28
C ARG A 62 -6.01 -7.30 -19.83
N LEU A 63 -5.52 -6.10 -19.55
CA LEU A 63 -6.35 -4.98 -19.11
C LEU A 63 -6.34 -3.86 -20.16
N ASP A 64 -7.50 -3.24 -20.35
CA ASP A 64 -7.65 -1.96 -21.04
C ASP A 64 -7.90 -0.87 -20.01
N TRP A 65 -7.19 0.26 -20.13
CA TRP A 65 -7.26 1.39 -19.23
C TRP A 65 -7.79 2.61 -19.96
N LYS A 66 -9.00 3.05 -19.60
CA LYS A 66 -9.64 4.24 -20.15
C LYS A 66 -10.09 5.17 -19.02
N ASP A 67 -9.70 6.41 -19.07
CA ASP A 67 -10.08 7.44 -18.08
C ASP A 67 -9.82 7.02 -16.62
N GLY A 68 -8.68 6.37 -16.38
CA GLY A 68 -8.29 5.88 -15.04
C GLY A 68 -9.09 4.67 -14.56
N LYS A 69 -9.93 4.09 -15.40
CA LYS A 69 -10.68 2.86 -15.09
C LYS A 69 -10.10 1.69 -15.86
N MET A 70 -9.96 0.57 -15.18
CA MET A 70 -9.51 -0.68 -15.80
C MET A 70 -10.71 -1.55 -16.17
N SER A 71 -10.59 -2.28 -17.28
CA SER A 71 -11.49 -3.34 -17.70
C SER A 71 -10.71 -4.50 -18.28
N GLU A 72 -11.21 -5.71 -18.09
CA GLU A 72 -10.60 -6.90 -18.69
C GLU A 72 -10.87 -6.94 -20.20
N VAL A 73 -9.86 -7.27 -20.96
CA VAL A 73 -9.99 -7.49 -22.41
C VAL A 73 -10.56 -8.90 -22.63
N ALA A 74 -11.76 -8.98 -23.18
CA ALA A 74 -12.44 -10.25 -23.40
C ALA A 74 -11.60 -11.20 -24.28
N GLY A 75 -11.48 -12.46 -23.88
CA GLY A 75 -10.74 -13.49 -24.59
C GLY A 75 -9.21 -13.35 -24.54
N SER A 76 -8.67 -12.50 -23.66
CA SER A 76 -7.24 -12.31 -23.48
C SER A 76 -6.65 -13.08 -22.30
N GLU A 77 -7.42 -13.98 -21.70
CA GLU A 77 -6.93 -14.83 -20.61
C GLU A 77 -5.81 -15.74 -21.11
N PHE A 78 -4.80 -15.91 -20.25
CA PHE A 78 -3.69 -16.82 -20.54
C PHE A 78 -3.16 -17.43 -19.25
N GLU A 79 -2.44 -18.54 -19.40
CA GLU A 79 -1.72 -19.18 -18.30
C GLU A 79 -0.21 -19.03 -18.52
N LEU A 80 0.51 -18.68 -17.46
CA LEU A 80 1.96 -18.67 -17.42
C LEU A 80 2.44 -19.77 -16.47
N PRO A 81 3.13 -20.82 -16.97
CA PRO A 81 3.74 -21.82 -16.10
C PRO A 81 4.72 -21.17 -15.12
N CYS A 82 4.65 -21.55 -13.87
CA CYS A 82 5.56 -21.06 -12.84
C CYS A 82 5.67 -22.05 -11.68
N ASP A 83 6.85 -22.15 -11.09
CA ASP A 83 7.13 -22.95 -9.90
C ASP A 83 6.92 -22.13 -8.61
N ASN A 84 7.04 -20.81 -8.70
CA ASN A 84 6.84 -19.88 -7.60
C ASN A 84 6.14 -18.61 -8.10
N ALA A 85 5.28 -18.06 -7.25
CA ALA A 85 4.64 -16.77 -7.49
C ALA A 85 4.81 -15.87 -6.25
N PHE A 86 5.30 -14.65 -6.46
CA PHE A 86 5.52 -13.67 -5.41
C PHE A 86 4.52 -12.53 -5.55
N LEU A 87 3.74 -12.28 -4.50
CA LEU A 87 2.81 -11.17 -4.46
C LEU A 87 3.54 -9.91 -3.99
N ALA A 88 3.80 -8.99 -4.92
CA ALA A 88 4.46 -7.72 -4.67
C ALA A 88 3.47 -6.54 -4.81
N MET A 89 2.26 -6.69 -4.29
CA MET A 89 1.13 -5.77 -4.50
C MET A 89 1.06 -4.62 -3.48
N GLY A 90 2.09 -4.48 -2.65
CA GLY A 90 2.15 -3.46 -1.60
C GLY A 90 1.39 -3.86 -0.33
N PHE A 91 1.26 -2.90 0.56
CA PHE A 91 0.65 -3.09 1.87
C PHE A 91 -0.86 -2.84 1.80
N THR A 92 -1.63 -3.57 2.58
CA THR A 92 -3.07 -3.36 2.73
C THR A 92 -3.38 -2.56 3.99
N ASN A 93 -3.22 -3.17 5.15
CA ASN A 93 -3.52 -2.62 6.46
C ASN A 93 -2.67 -3.29 7.54
N PRO A 94 -2.62 -2.77 8.75
CA PRO A 94 -1.99 -3.44 9.88
C PRO A 94 -2.59 -4.81 10.16
N VAL A 95 -1.78 -5.71 10.71
CA VAL A 95 -2.28 -7.00 11.20
C VAL A 95 -3.33 -6.75 12.29
N GLY A 96 -4.57 -7.18 12.01
CA GLY A 96 -5.74 -6.81 12.80
C GLY A 96 -5.76 -7.35 14.23
N THR A 97 -5.08 -8.46 14.51
CA THR A 97 -5.12 -9.17 15.80
C THR A 97 -4.76 -8.28 17.00
N LEU A 98 -3.79 -7.36 16.85
CA LEU A 98 -3.41 -6.43 17.90
C LEU A 98 -4.51 -5.40 18.14
N LEU A 99 -5.04 -4.80 17.09
CA LEU A 99 -6.13 -3.81 17.20
C LEU A 99 -7.38 -4.43 17.81
N ASP A 100 -7.70 -5.67 17.43
CA ASP A 100 -8.84 -6.43 17.97
C ASP A 100 -8.65 -6.78 19.45
N ALA A 101 -7.44 -7.19 19.85
CA ALA A 101 -7.11 -7.50 21.23
C ALA A 101 -7.26 -6.28 22.16
N PHE A 102 -6.99 -5.07 21.67
CA PHE A 102 -7.20 -3.82 22.40
C PHE A 102 -8.62 -3.24 22.23
N GLY A 103 -9.45 -3.80 21.36
CA GLY A 103 -10.78 -3.25 21.07
C GLY A 103 -10.75 -1.92 20.32
N VAL A 104 -9.69 -1.67 19.55
CA VAL A 104 -9.54 -0.44 18.77
C VAL A 104 -10.41 -0.49 17.54
N VAL A 105 -11.23 0.54 17.36
CA VAL A 105 -12.05 0.72 16.15
C VAL A 105 -11.14 0.94 14.94
N LYS A 106 -11.45 0.27 13.85
CA LYS A 106 -10.74 0.40 12.57
C LYS A 106 -11.50 1.31 11.61
N ASP A 107 -10.78 2.03 10.78
CA ASP A 107 -11.35 2.77 9.66
C ASP A 107 -11.77 1.82 8.52
N ASN A 108 -12.35 2.38 7.44
CA ASN A 108 -12.79 1.61 6.26
C ASN A 108 -11.63 0.91 5.50
N ARG A 109 -10.39 1.23 5.83
CA ARG A 109 -9.18 0.65 5.26
C ARG A 109 -8.53 -0.37 6.19
N GLY A 110 -9.11 -0.61 7.38
CA GLY A 110 -8.58 -1.52 8.39
C GLY A 110 -7.47 -0.93 9.28
N ASN A 111 -7.20 0.37 9.21
CA ASN A 111 -6.25 1.06 10.07
C ASN A 111 -6.90 1.46 11.40
N ALA A 112 -6.11 1.71 12.44
CA ALA A 112 -6.61 2.24 13.69
C ALA A 112 -7.26 3.61 13.49
N SER A 113 -8.53 3.76 13.90
CA SER A 113 -9.26 5.02 13.79
C SER A 113 -8.79 6.00 14.89
N ALA A 114 -8.13 7.08 14.49
CA ALA A 114 -7.77 8.20 15.34
C ALA A 114 -7.60 9.47 14.50
N THR A 115 -7.97 10.63 15.03
CA THR A 115 -7.85 11.92 14.36
C THR A 115 -6.40 12.43 14.41
N THR A 116 -6.06 13.39 13.52
CA THR A 116 -4.75 14.07 13.53
C THR A 116 -4.80 15.47 14.11
N ASP A 117 -5.99 16.02 14.22
CA ASP A 117 -6.20 17.40 14.57
C ASP A 117 -7.26 17.53 15.66
N GLY A 118 -7.21 18.66 16.39
CA GLY A 118 -8.11 18.93 17.49
C GLY A 118 -7.58 18.42 18.86
N GLU A 119 -8.43 18.55 19.85
CA GLU A 119 -8.19 18.04 21.18
C GLU A 119 -8.30 16.50 21.19
N GLY A 120 -7.37 15.83 21.84
CA GLY A 120 -7.33 14.37 21.90
C GLY A 120 -6.94 13.70 20.58
N CYS A 121 -6.28 14.42 19.67
CA CYS A 121 -5.77 13.80 18.44
C CYS A 121 -4.81 12.64 18.77
N TYR A 122 -4.75 11.67 17.85
CA TYR A 122 -4.06 10.38 18.00
C TYR A 122 -4.65 9.44 19.06
N ALA A 123 -5.62 9.88 19.90
CA ALA A 123 -6.33 8.98 20.81
C ALA A 123 -7.28 8.07 20.00
N THR A 124 -7.35 6.81 20.38
CA THR A 124 -8.33 5.85 19.85
C THR A 124 -9.64 5.91 20.67
N ASN A 125 -10.59 5.07 20.29
CA ASN A 125 -11.81 4.85 21.11
C ASN A 125 -11.55 4.21 22.47
N VAL A 126 -10.35 3.67 22.69
CA VAL A 126 -9.96 3.02 23.94
C VAL A 126 -9.13 3.99 24.79
N ALA A 127 -9.57 4.25 26.01
CA ALA A 127 -8.89 5.18 26.92
C ALA A 127 -7.41 4.79 27.11
N LYS A 128 -6.52 5.77 27.03
CA LYS A 128 -5.05 5.62 27.17
C LYS A 128 -4.38 4.85 26.03
N VAL A 129 -5.10 4.54 24.95
CA VAL A 129 -4.54 3.92 23.75
C VAL A 129 -4.49 4.96 22.63
N TYR A 130 -3.30 5.17 22.10
CA TYR A 130 -3.01 6.13 21.03
C TYR A 130 -2.49 5.39 19.81
N ALA A 131 -2.76 5.92 18.61
CA ALA A 131 -2.30 5.35 17.35
C ALA A 131 -1.68 6.43 16.48
N ALA A 132 -0.49 6.17 15.94
CA ALA A 132 0.25 7.11 15.09
C ALA A 132 1.05 6.38 14.02
N GLY A 133 1.41 7.07 12.94
CA GLY A 133 2.16 6.50 11.83
C GLY A 133 1.33 5.52 11.00
N ASP A 134 1.97 4.50 10.43
CA ASP A 134 1.36 3.60 9.47
C ASP A 134 0.16 2.83 10.03
N VAL A 135 0.16 2.50 11.31
CA VAL A 135 -0.97 1.79 11.96
C VAL A 135 -2.28 2.59 11.89
N ARG A 136 -2.19 3.92 11.85
CA ARG A 136 -3.32 4.85 11.77
C ARG A 136 -3.53 5.40 10.36
N ARG A 137 -2.45 5.83 9.73
CA ARG A 137 -2.47 6.51 8.41
C ARG A 137 -2.61 5.52 7.24
N GLY A 138 -2.23 4.28 7.44
CA GLY A 138 -1.88 3.33 6.38
C GLY A 138 -0.41 3.51 5.98
N GLN A 139 0.12 2.54 5.24
CA GLN A 139 1.52 2.55 4.80
C GLN A 139 1.85 3.89 4.10
N SER A 140 2.93 4.52 4.56
CA SER A 140 3.32 5.86 4.11
C SER A 140 4.83 6.08 4.26
N LEU A 141 5.26 7.33 4.15
CA LEU A 141 6.67 7.70 4.27
C LEU A 141 7.12 7.79 5.74
N VAL A 142 8.38 7.45 5.99
CA VAL A 142 9.00 7.52 7.32
C VAL A 142 8.90 8.92 7.96
N VAL A 143 8.95 9.98 7.15
CA VAL A 143 8.78 11.36 7.64
C VAL A 143 7.42 11.60 8.29
N TRP A 144 6.37 10.95 7.79
CA TRP A 144 5.04 11.01 8.40
C TRP A 144 4.98 10.21 9.69
N ALA A 145 5.62 9.04 9.74
CA ALA A 145 5.69 8.24 10.96
C ALA A 145 6.41 9.01 12.09
N ILE A 146 7.52 9.67 11.77
CA ILE A 146 8.25 10.53 12.72
C ILE A 146 7.38 11.69 13.20
N ARG A 147 6.75 12.41 12.26
CA ARG A 147 5.87 13.55 12.60
C ARG A 147 4.72 13.12 13.51
N GLU A 148 3.99 12.10 13.13
CA GLU A 148 2.84 11.63 13.88
C GLU A 148 3.25 11.06 15.25
N GLY A 149 4.37 10.33 15.33
CA GLY A 149 4.90 9.84 16.59
C GLY A 149 5.23 10.98 17.57
N ARG A 150 5.84 12.07 17.08
CA ARG A 150 6.12 13.26 17.92
C ARG A 150 4.85 13.94 18.37
N GLN A 151 3.87 14.09 17.49
CA GLN A 151 2.58 14.71 17.83
C GLN A 151 1.80 13.84 18.83
N ALA A 152 1.77 12.53 18.64
CA ALA A 152 1.14 11.61 19.59
C ALA A 152 1.83 11.65 20.96
N ALA A 153 3.16 11.73 20.99
CA ALA A 153 3.90 11.89 22.27
C ALA A 153 3.49 13.17 23.00
N ARG A 154 3.30 14.28 22.28
CA ARG A 154 2.80 15.52 22.86
C ARG A 154 1.39 15.36 23.45
N GLU A 155 0.50 14.67 22.77
CA GLU A 155 -0.86 14.44 23.27
C GLU A 155 -0.87 13.51 24.49
N VAL A 156 -0.01 12.51 24.52
CA VAL A 156 0.18 11.65 25.71
C VAL A 156 0.71 12.47 26.89
N ASP A 157 1.69 13.35 26.65
CA ASP A 157 2.22 14.25 27.66
C ASP A 157 1.13 15.20 28.20
N ALA A 158 0.36 15.81 27.29
CA ALA A 158 -0.76 16.68 27.68
C ALA A 158 -1.83 15.93 28.49
N PHE A 159 -2.11 14.69 28.14
CA PHE A 159 -3.05 13.84 28.91
C PHE A 159 -2.53 13.52 30.30
N LEU A 160 -1.25 13.23 30.45
CA LEU A 160 -0.65 12.84 31.74
C LEU A 160 -0.40 14.05 32.63
N MET A 161 -0.02 15.20 32.09
CA MET A 161 0.42 16.38 32.80
C MET A 161 -0.63 17.50 32.88
N GLY A 162 -1.78 17.33 32.20
CA GLY A 162 -2.79 18.38 32.06
C GLY A 162 -2.43 19.49 31.08
N GLY A 163 -1.33 19.34 30.35
CA GLY A 163 -0.84 20.27 29.33
C GLY A 163 0.54 19.82 28.85
N SER A 164 0.99 20.33 27.71
CA SER A 164 2.30 19.95 27.15
C SER A 164 3.07 21.17 26.64
N THR A 165 4.36 21.22 26.94
CA THR A 165 5.32 22.18 26.38
C THR A 165 6.06 21.63 25.16
N LEU A 166 5.81 20.38 24.78
CA LEU A 166 6.43 19.77 23.61
C LEU A 166 5.94 20.45 22.33
N PRO A 167 6.81 20.62 21.32
CA PRO A 167 6.44 21.25 20.06
C PRO A 167 5.40 20.39 19.31
N ARG A 168 4.53 21.06 18.56
CA ARG A 168 3.51 20.44 17.71
C ARG A 168 4.05 20.15 16.32
#